data_88b2c2d4ca800cfc1054b5b2c0ac17e3
#
_entry.id   88b2c2d4ca800cfc1054b5b2c0ac17e3
#
_cell.length_a   1.000
_cell.length_b   1.000
_cell.length_c   1.000
_cell.angle_alpha   90.00
_cell.angle_beta   90.00
_cell.angle_gamma   90.00
#
_symmetry.space_group_name_H-M   'P 1'
#
loop_
_entity.id
_entity.type
_entity.pdbx_description
1 polymer ?
#
loop_
_entity_poly.entity_id
_entity_poly.type
_entity_poly.pdbx_seq_one_letter_code
_entity_poly.pdbx_strand_id
1 'polypeptide(L)'
;MDVKSSFLNGFINELVYVEQPPRFEDPRYPNHAYRLSKALYGLKQAPRAWYERLRDFLIEKGFKIRTADTTLFTKKHNRDIFICQVYVDDIIFGSTNDCHCKKFGELMSNEFEMSMISELTFFLGFQVKQMKDGNFLSQEKYTKDLLKRFKMEKC
;
A
#
# COMPACT_ATOMS: atom_id res chain seq x y z
N MET A 1 6.72 -1.63 3.74
CA MET A 1 6.94 -0.95 2.44
C MET A 1 5.65 -0.23 2.05
N ASP A 2 5.77 0.81 1.25
CA ASP A 2 4.64 1.63 0.82
C ASP A 2 4.72 1.83 -0.69
N VAL A 3 3.57 1.71 -1.38
CA VAL A 3 3.47 1.89 -2.83
C VAL A 3 3.13 3.33 -3.15
N LYS A 4 4.06 4.03 -3.78
CA LYS A 4 3.81 5.40 -4.21
C LYS A 4 2.71 5.45 -5.26
N SER A 5 1.83 6.45 -5.10
CA SER A 5 0.75 6.68 -6.07
C SER A 5 -0.08 5.41 -6.37
N SER A 6 -0.34 4.61 -5.33
CA SER A 6 -0.96 3.28 -5.43
C SER A 6 -2.21 3.28 -6.31
N PHE A 7 -3.13 4.22 -6.14
CA PHE A 7 -4.38 4.28 -6.90
C PHE A 7 -4.16 4.51 -8.39
N LEU A 8 -3.10 5.22 -8.79
CA LEU A 8 -2.78 5.46 -10.20
C LEU A 8 -2.35 4.18 -10.95
N ASN A 9 -2.09 3.09 -10.22
CA ASN A 9 -1.81 1.78 -10.80
C ASN A 9 -3.07 0.96 -11.08
N GLY A 10 -4.22 1.30 -10.47
CA GLY A 10 -5.49 0.59 -10.65
C GLY A 10 -6.13 0.92 -12.00
N PHE A 11 -6.58 -0.09 -12.73
CA PHE A 11 -7.37 0.08 -13.95
C PHE A 11 -8.86 0.18 -13.59
N ILE A 12 -9.58 1.05 -14.29
CA ILE A 12 -11.03 1.20 -14.13
C ILE A 12 -11.75 0.79 -15.41
N ASN A 13 -12.82 0.02 -15.24
CA ASN A 13 -13.65 -0.43 -16.36
C ASN A 13 -14.84 0.50 -16.59
N GLU A 14 -15.20 1.29 -15.60
CA GLU A 14 -16.30 2.25 -15.64
C GLU A 14 -15.94 3.44 -16.54
N LEU A 15 -16.96 4.01 -17.16
CA LEU A 15 -16.82 5.26 -17.90
C LEU A 15 -16.75 6.43 -16.92
N VAL A 16 -15.56 6.91 -16.66
CA VAL A 16 -15.30 8.06 -15.80
C VAL A 16 -14.66 9.16 -16.63
N TYR A 17 -15.24 10.34 -16.56
CA TYR A 17 -14.73 11.53 -17.23
C TYR A 17 -14.35 12.58 -16.19
N VAL A 18 -13.25 13.28 -16.44
CA VAL A 18 -12.78 14.41 -15.63
C VAL A 18 -12.51 15.60 -16.53
N GLU A 19 -12.78 16.78 -16.00
CA GLU A 19 -12.45 18.03 -16.70
C GLU A 19 -10.95 18.15 -16.89
N GLN A 20 -10.55 18.89 -17.92
CA GLN A 20 -9.16 19.20 -18.12
C GLN A 20 -8.67 20.10 -16.98
N PRO A 21 -7.49 19.83 -16.40
CA PRO A 21 -6.96 20.64 -15.30
C PRO A 21 -6.75 22.09 -15.74
N PRO A 22 -7.06 23.08 -14.91
CA PRO A 22 -6.80 24.48 -15.22
C PRO A 22 -5.34 24.71 -15.64
N ARG A 23 -5.14 25.44 -16.73
CA ARG A 23 -3.84 25.72 -17.39
C ARG A 23 -3.23 24.54 -18.16
N PHE A 24 -3.93 23.42 -18.27
CA PHE A 24 -3.54 22.28 -19.11
C PHE A 24 -4.66 21.92 -20.10
N GLU A 25 -5.58 22.85 -20.34
CA GLU A 25 -6.61 22.66 -21.33
C GLU A 25 -6.00 22.63 -22.74
N ASP A 26 -6.41 21.65 -23.56
CA ASP A 26 -6.00 21.59 -24.96
C ASP A 26 -6.69 22.75 -25.72
N PRO A 27 -5.92 23.72 -26.30
CA PRO A 27 -6.50 24.83 -27.04
C PRO A 27 -7.37 24.41 -28.22
N ARG A 28 -7.18 23.22 -28.77
CA ARG A 28 -7.96 22.68 -29.89
C ARG A 28 -9.28 22.08 -29.45
N TYR A 29 -9.34 21.62 -28.18
CA TYR A 29 -10.52 20.92 -27.63
C TYR A 29 -10.85 21.41 -26.21
N PRO A 30 -11.08 22.72 -26.00
CA PRO A 30 -11.22 23.31 -24.67
C PRO A 30 -12.42 22.75 -23.87
N ASN A 31 -13.45 22.27 -24.56
CA ASN A 31 -14.67 21.73 -23.95
C ASN A 31 -14.67 20.18 -23.82
N HIS A 32 -13.54 19.52 -24.14
CA HIS A 32 -13.44 18.09 -24.03
C HIS A 32 -13.02 17.69 -22.61
N ALA A 33 -13.54 16.55 -22.15
CA ALA A 33 -13.12 15.91 -20.90
C ALA A 33 -12.19 14.73 -21.17
N TYR A 34 -11.31 14.43 -20.23
CA TYR A 34 -10.49 13.20 -20.27
C TYR A 34 -11.35 12.01 -19.84
N ARG A 35 -11.33 10.96 -20.64
CA ARG A 35 -11.80 9.65 -20.23
C ARG A 35 -10.66 8.92 -19.49
N LEU A 36 -10.90 8.54 -18.26
CA LEU A 36 -9.91 7.83 -17.46
C LEU A 36 -9.84 6.36 -17.84
N SER A 37 -8.63 5.84 -17.97
CA SER A 37 -8.31 4.41 -18.06
C SER A 37 -7.74 3.85 -16.75
N LYS A 38 -7.20 4.73 -15.91
CA LYS A 38 -6.68 4.42 -14.58
C LYS A 38 -7.39 5.25 -13.53
N ALA A 39 -7.43 4.71 -12.31
CA ALA A 39 -8.01 5.41 -11.17
C ALA A 39 -7.23 6.67 -10.80
N LEU A 40 -7.95 7.63 -10.22
CA LEU A 40 -7.38 8.83 -9.61
C LEU A 40 -7.78 8.87 -8.13
N TYR A 41 -6.96 9.56 -7.33
CA TYR A 41 -7.32 9.88 -5.95
C TYR A 41 -8.63 10.67 -5.92
N GLY A 42 -9.48 10.37 -4.93
CA GLY A 42 -10.82 10.95 -4.81
C GLY A 42 -11.94 10.15 -5.49
N LEU A 43 -11.64 9.22 -6.38
CA LEU A 43 -12.65 8.33 -6.95
C LEU A 43 -13.04 7.23 -5.95
N LYS A 44 -14.33 6.96 -5.78
CA LYS A 44 -14.85 5.91 -4.89
C LYS A 44 -14.33 4.51 -5.25
N GLN A 45 -14.14 4.22 -6.53
CA GLN A 45 -13.66 2.94 -7.05
C GLN A 45 -12.14 2.80 -7.02
N ALA A 46 -11.37 3.87 -6.76
CA ALA A 46 -9.91 3.84 -6.81
C ALA A 46 -9.26 2.81 -5.86
N PRO A 47 -9.69 2.70 -4.58
CA PRO A 47 -9.14 1.69 -3.68
C PRO A 47 -9.39 0.25 -4.16
N ARG A 48 -10.57 0.00 -4.73
CA ARG A 48 -10.91 -1.31 -5.28
C ARG A 48 -10.06 -1.63 -6.51
N ALA A 49 -9.94 -0.71 -7.45
CA ALA A 49 -9.17 -0.88 -8.66
C ALA A 49 -7.68 -1.15 -8.35
N TRP A 50 -7.13 -0.44 -7.37
CA TRP A 50 -5.78 -0.70 -6.87
C TRP A 50 -5.65 -2.08 -6.23
N TYR A 51 -6.56 -2.44 -5.32
CA TYR A 51 -6.52 -3.74 -4.68
C TYR A 51 -6.60 -4.88 -5.71
N GLU A 52 -7.50 -4.81 -6.70
CA GLU A 52 -7.63 -5.80 -7.76
C GLU A 52 -6.31 -5.94 -8.55
N ARG A 53 -5.68 -4.82 -8.90
CA ARG A 53 -4.39 -4.81 -9.60
C ARG A 53 -3.27 -5.50 -8.80
N LEU A 54 -3.15 -5.15 -7.53
CA LEU A 54 -2.15 -5.74 -6.63
C LEU A 54 -2.44 -7.23 -6.36
N ARG A 55 -3.70 -7.57 -6.10
CA ARG A 55 -4.15 -8.95 -5.89
C ARG A 55 -3.78 -9.84 -7.09
N ASP A 56 -4.13 -9.41 -8.28
CA ASP A 56 -3.90 -10.21 -9.49
C ASP A 56 -2.40 -10.40 -9.75
N PHE A 57 -1.61 -9.35 -9.53
CA PHE A 57 -0.16 -9.45 -9.56
C PHE A 57 0.38 -10.47 -8.55
N LEU A 58 -0.04 -10.41 -7.30
CA LEU A 58 0.43 -11.35 -6.26
C LEU A 58 0.01 -12.79 -6.57
N ILE A 59 -1.21 -13.01 -7.08
CA ILE A 59 -1.69 -14.33 -7.51
C ILE A 59 -0.84 -14.87 -8.66
N GLU A 60 -0.54 -14.06 -9.68
CA GLU A 60 0.36 -14.41 -10.78
C GLU A 60 1.74 -14.86 -10.28
N LYS A 61 2.25 -14.21 -9.24
CA LYS A 61 3.52 -14.59 -8.57
C LYS A 61 3.39 -15.79 -7.62
N GLY A 62 2.24 -16.46 -7.60
CA GLY A 62 2.00 -17.70 -6.86
C GLY A 62 1.62 -17.53 -5.40
N PHE A 63 1.19 -16.33 -5.00
CA PHE A 63 0.59 -16.11 -3.68
C PHE A 63 -0.85 -16.61 -3.65
N LYS A 64 -1.32 -17.01 -2.47
CA LYS A 64 -2.69 -17.45 -2.23
C LYS A 64 -3.38 -16.52 -1.24
N ILE A 65 -4.58 -16.08 -1.58
CA ILE A 65 -5.43 -15.29 -0.67
C ILE A 65 -5.99 -16.21 0.42
N ARG A 66 -6.12 -15.69 1.63
CA ARG A 66 -6.79 -16.38 2.73
C ARG A 66 -8.29 -16.06 2.71
N THR A 67 -9.11 -17.08 2.87
CA THR A 67 -10.58 -16.94 2.88
C THR A 67 -11.10 -16.09 4.04
N ALA A 68 -10.44 -16.13 5.19
CA ALA A 68 -10.82 -15.35 6.36
C ALA A 68 -10.44 -13.87 6.28
N ASP A 69 -9.42 -13.55 5.50
CA ASP A 69 -8.94 -12.18 5.29
C ASP A 69 -8.41 -12.06 3.86
N THR A 70 -9.15 -11.37 3.02
CA THR A 70 -8.81 -11.19 1.60
C THR A 70 -7.58 -10.30 1.38
N THR A 71 -7.15 -9.55 2.39
CA THR A 71 -5.94 -8.72 2.34
C THR A 71 -4.68 -9.46 2.79
N LEU A 72 -4.84 -10.72 3.26
CA LEU A 72 -3.76 -11.58 3.69
C LEU A 72 -3.37 -12.58 2.60
N PHE A 73 -2.15 -12.45 2.11
CA PHE A 73 -1.57 -13.31 1.09
C PHE A 73 -0.49 -14.21 1.70
N THR A 74 -0.47 -15.45 1.27
CA THR A 74 0.52 -16.43 1.74
C THR A 74 1.13 -17.17 0.59
N LYS A 75 2.42 -17.49 0.70
CA LYS A 75 3.14 -18.35 -0.24
C LYS A 75 3.97 -19.36 0.53
N LYS A 76 3.87 -20.64 0.16
CA LYS A 76 4.69 -21.71 0.73
C LYS A 76 5.72 -22.16 -0.31
N HIS A 77 6.96 -22.28 0.13
CA HIS A 77 8.03 -22.84 -0.67
C HIS A 77 8.81 -23.85 0.18
N ASN A 78 8.67 -25.13 -0.11
CA ASN A 78 9.19 -26.22 0.73
C ASN A 78 8.66 -26.11 2.18
N ARG A 79 9.59 -25.90 3.15
CA ARG A 79 9.28 -25.69 4.56
C ARG A 79 9.09 -24.21 4.93
N ASP A 80 9.43 -23.31 4.01
CA ASP A 80 9.35 -21.88 4.26
C ASP A 80 7.93 -21.35 4.02
N ILE A 81 7.52 -20.41 4.88
CA ILE A 81 6.26 -19.70 4.79
C ILE A 81 6.58 -18.23 4.59
N PHE A 82 5.92 -17.64 3.61
CA PHE A 82 5.90 -16.19 3.37
C PHE A 82 4.49 -15.68 3.61
N ILE A 83 4.38 -14.58 4.33
CA ILE A 83 3.13 -13.90 4.63
C ILE A 83 3.24 -12.43 4.18
N CYS A 84 2.21 -11.94 3.54
CA CYS A 84 2.08 -10.55 3.12
C CYS A 84 0.70 -10.04 3.49
N GLN A 85 0.63 -8.96 4.25
CA GLN A 85 -0.59 -8.25 4.62
C GLN A 85 -0.63 -6.90 3.92
N VAL A 86 -1.74 -6.63 3.25
CA VAL A 86 -1.96 -5.39 2.49
C VAL A 86 -2.93 -4.49 3.25
N TYR A 87 -2.56 -3.22 3.41
CA TYR A 87 -3.45 -2.19 3.93
C TYR A 87 -3.35 -0.95 3.04
N VAL A 88 -4.22 -0.87 2.05
CA VAL A 88 -4.26 0.15 0.99
C VAL A 88 -2.92 0.19 0.23
N ASP A 89 -2.05 1.12 0.53
CA ASP A 89 -0.70 1.34 -0.03
C ASP A 89 0.42 0.76 0.86
N ASP A 90 0.12 0.54 2.15
CA ASP A 90 1.03 -0.09 3.08
C ASP A 90 1.03 -1.62 2.94
N ILE A 91 2.21 -2.20 2.82
CA ILE A 91 2.41 -3.65 2.73
C ILE A 91 3.39 -4.10 3.81
N ILE A 92 2.91 -4.98 4.71
CA ILE A 92 3.78 -5.69 5.66
C ILE A 92 4.00 -7.10 5.14
N PHE A 93 5.22 -7.58 5.24
CA PHE A 93 5.53 -8.94 4.87
C PHE A 93 6.63 -9.51 5.77
N GLY A 94 6.66 -10.83 5.83
CA GLY A 94 7.67 -11.58 6.54
C GLY A 94 7.76 -13.00 6.03
N SER A 95 8.89 -13.64 6.29
CA SER A 95 9.13 -15.02 5.91
C SER A 95 9.99 -15.72 6.97
N THR A 96 9.87 -17.04 7.03
CA THR A 96 10.81 -17.89 7.78
C THR A 96 12.23 -17.90 7.19
N ASN A 97 12.41 -17.33 5.99
CA ASN A 97 13.68 -17.22 5.30
C ASN A 97 13.84 -15.81 4.70
N ASP A 98 14.82 -15.07 5.17
CA ASP A 98 15.09 -13.68 4.78
C ASP A 98 15.35 -13.49 3.28
N CYS A 99 15.86 -14.52 2.59
CA CYS A 99 16.06 -14.47 1.15
C CYS A 99 14.75 -14.25 0.39
N HIS A 100 13.64 -14.79 0.90
CA HIS A 100 12.32 -14.58 0.32
C HIS A 100 11.84 -13.12 0.49
N CYS A 101 12.18 -12.48 1.61
CA CYS A 101 11.85 -11.07 1.84
C CYS A 101 12.59 -10.16 0.86
N LYS A 102 13.89 -10.40 0.63
CA LYS A 102 14.68 -9.64 -0.35
C LYS A 102 14.12 -9.77 -1.75
N LYS A 103 13.87 -11.02 -2.20
CA LYS A 103 13.28 -11.31 -3.51
C LYS A 103 11.90 -10.66 -3.69
N PHE A 104 11.09 -10.64 -2.64
CA PHE A 104 9.79 -9.98 -2.67
C PHE A 104 9.93 -8.47 -2.82
N GLY A 105 10.88 -7.85 -2.10
CA GLY A 105 11.18 -6.44 -2.24
C GLY A 105 11.58 -6.06 -3.67
N GLU A 106 12.48 -6.83 -4.28
CA GLU A 106 12.88 -6.66 -5.68
C GLU A 106 11.71 -6.85 -6.65
N LEU A 107 10.89 -7.89 -6.42
CA LEU A 107 9.70 -8.17 -7.21
C LEU A 107 8.73 -6.99 -7.23
N MET A 108 8.44 -6.43 -6.06
CA MET A 108 7.54 -5.29 -5.91
C MET A 108 8.12 -4.01 -6.53
N SER A 109 9.42 -3.77 -6.35
CA SER A 109 10.10 -2.58 -6.91
C SER A 109 10.22 -2.61 -8.43
N ASN A 110 10.22 -3.78 -9.03
CA ASN A 110 10.23 -3.92 -10.48
C ASN A 110 8.86 -3.65 -11.11
N GLU A 111 7.78 -3.83 -10.35
CA GLU A 111 6.40 -3.66 -10.84
C GLU A 111 5.79 -2.31 -10.46
N PHE A 112 6.10 -1.81 -9.25
CA PHE A 112 5.53 -0.60 -8.69
C PHE A 112 6.62 0.34 -8.21
N GLU A 113 6.33 1.64 -8.22
CA GLU A 113 7.20 2.62 -7.58
C GLU A 113 7.06 2.49 -6.05
N MET A 114 8.11 1.98 -5.40
CA MET A 114 8.10 1.69 -3.97
C MET A 114 8.86 2.76 -3.18
N SER A 115 8.33 3.13 -2.01
CA SER A 115 9.07 3.83 -0.98
C SER A 115 9.46 2.85 0.13
N MET A 116 10.66 3.05 0.68
CA MET A 116 11.22 2.34 1.84
C MET A 116 10.93 0.83 1.93
N ILE A 117 11.89 0.03 1.48
CA ILE A 117 11.98 -1.38 1.82
C ILE A 117 12.98 -1.50 2.99
N SER A 118 12.48 -1.41 4.21
CA SER A 118 13.30 -1.51 5.43
C SER A 118 12.54 -2.29 6.51
N GLU A 119 13.21 -2.56 7.61
CA GLU A 119 12.55 -3.09 8.80
C GLU A 119 11.38 -2.20 9.20
N LEU A 120 10.30 -2.85 9.65
CA LEU A 120 9.09 -2.18 10.07
C LEU A 120 9.36 -1.36 11.34
N THR A 121 9.30 -0.04 11.21
CA THR A 121 9.45 0.90 12.35
C THR A 121 8.15 1.63 12.67
N PHE A 122 7.26 1.75 11.68
CA PHE A 122 5.95 2.39 11.82
C PHE A 122 4.90 1.63 11.02
N PHE A 123 3.72 1.44 11.61
CA PHE A 123 2.57 0.87 10.92
C PHE A 123 1.26 1.33 11.55
N LEU A 124 0.36 1.91 10.77
CA LEU A 124 -0.97 2.36 11.19
C LEU A 124 -0.96 3.19 12.47
N GLY A 125 0.01 4.10 12.60
CA GLY A 125 0.14 4.95 13.79
C GLY A 125 0.87 4.33 14.97
N PHE A 126 1.21 3.04 14.90
CA PHE A 126 2.06 2.38 15.89
C PHE A 126 3.54 2.51 15.54
N GLN A 127 4.34 2.81 16.54
CA GLN A 127 5.80 2.63 16.48
C GLN A 127 6.12 1.17 16.78
N VAL A 128 6.93 0.54 15.94
CA VAL A 128 7.33 -0.85 16.06
C VAL A 128 8.84 -0.90 16.31
N LYS A 129 9.26 -1.56 17.38
CA LYS A 129 10.65 -1.86 17.66
C LYS A 129 10.84 -3.37 17.67
N GLN A 130 11.54 -3.87 16.67
CA GLN A 130 11.87 -5.28 16.58
C GLN A 130 13.03 -5.58 17.52
N MET A 131 12.92 -6.62 18.35
CA MET A 131 13.92 -7.06 19.31
C MET A 131 14.13 -8.57 19.15
N LYS A 132 15.24 -9.11 19.68
CA LYS A 132 15.53 -10.55 19.59
C LYS A 132 14.45 -11.44 20.19
N ASP A 133 13.83 -10.97 21.26
CA ASP A 133 12.85 -11.73 22.05
C ASP A 133 11.38 -11.38 21.72
N GLY A 134 11.14 -10.49 20.74
CA GLY A 134 9.79 -10.08 20.33
C GLY A 134 9.71 -8.68 19.76
N ASN A 135 8.49 -8.23 19.50
CA ASN A 135 8.22 -6.91 18.95
C ASN A 135 7.59 -6.01 20.02
N PHE A 136 8.16 -4.84 20.25
CA PHE A 136 7.58 -3.81 21.10
C PHE A 136 6.76 -2.85 20.24
N LEU A 137 5.47 -2.70 20.60
CA LEU A 137 4.55 -1.77 19.95
C LEU A 137 4.23 -0.61 20.90
N SER A 138 4.32 0.63 20.41
CA SER A 138 4.00 1.81 21.19
C SER A 138 3.29 2.88 20.35
N GLN A 139 2.58 3.78 21.01
CA GLN A 139 1.99 4.98 20.44
C GLN A 139 2.56 6.27 21.05
N GLU A 140 3.82 6.23 21.45
CA GLU A 140 4.46 7.35 22.17
C GLU A 140 4.35 8.66 21.40
N LYS A 141 4.64 8.65 20.10
CA LYS A 141 4.53 9.84 19.25
C LYS A 141 3.10 10.36 19.21
N TYR A 142 2.13 9.48 18.96
CA TYR A 142 0.72 9.84 18.93
C TYR A 142 0.26 10.44 20.27
N THR A 143 0.64 9.83 21.39
CA THR A 143 0.33 10.33 22.74
C THR A 143 0.92 11.71 22.96
N LYS A 144 2.19 11.94 22.59
CA LYS A 144 2.81 13.27 22.69
C LYS A 144 2.10 14.30 21.83
N ASP A 145 1.75 13.97 20.59
CA ASP A 145 1.02 14.86 19.70
C ASP A 145 -0.38 15.19 20.24
N LEU A 146 -1.04 14.21 20.87
CA LEU A 146 -2.35 14.41 21.51
C LEU A 146 -2.24 15.37 22.71
N LEU A 147 -1.28 15.11 23.62
CA LEU A 147 -1.03 15.98 24.76
C LEU A 147 -0.71 17.41 24.33
N LYS A 148 0.10 17.58 23.30
CA LYS A 148 0.41 18.88 22.72
C LYS A 148 -0.83 19.59 22.17
N ARG A 149 -1.64 18.86 21.41
CA ARG A 149 -2.88 19.39 20.81
C ARG A 149 -3.84 19.92 21.87
N PHE A 150 -3.94 19.25 23.03
CA PHE A 150 -4.81 19.64 24.14
C PHE A 150 -4.10 20.47 25.20
N LYS A 151 -2.85 20.92 24.97
CA LYS A 151 -2.03 21.73 25.89
C LYS A 151 -1.85 21.08 27.27
N MET A 152 -1.75 19.76 27.32
CA MET A 152 -1.60 18.95 28.54
C MET A 152 -0.16 18.46 28.75
N GLU A 153 0.83 19.07 28.12
CA GLU A 153 2.25 18.66 28.19
C GLU A 153 2.90 18.87 29.56
N LYS A 154 2.28 19.63 30.41
CA LYS A 154 2.82 20.05 31.73
C LYS A 154 1.98 19.58 32.93
N CYS A 155 1.34 18.43 32.79
CA CYS A 155 0.65 17.77 33.90
C CYS A 155 1.53 16.73 34.55
#